data_a9bc234af197bb8a30b1c543335dfe0e
#
_entry.id   a9bc234af197bb8a30b1c543335dfe0e
#
_cell.length_a   1.000
_cell.length_b   1.000
_cell.length_c   1.000
_cell.angle_alpha   90.00
_cell.angle_beta   90.00
_cell.angle_gamma   90.00
#
_symmetry.space_group_name_H-M   'P 1'
#
loop_
_entity.id
_entity.type
_entity.pdbx_description
1 polymer ?
#
loop_
_entity_poly.entity_id
_entity_poly.type
_entity_poly.pdbx_seq_one_letter_code
_entity_poly.pdbx_strand_id
1 'polypeptide(L)'
;MAKPKRVGLIGAGAIGTVLSEAIQRGLIPCDELVLYDTDLQRAKHLKDKLSFPVKIVDNIDALLAKKPKIIIEAASQQAVAAYFDKLLAADIDIIIMSTGALLNLGIGSSRIHFPSGAIGGLDALSSAALVGVDEITLITHKPSKTLGKDNTEPLIIYEGYAKEAAQRFPKEMNVAATLALTVKPVKVKVQIISDPNIKQNTHEIHIKWPYGKMHLQFANDPHPDNPHTSALAAWSAINLLKTLLET
;
A
#
# COMPACT_ATOMS: atom_id res chain seq x y z
N MET A 1 10.35 -17.85 28.58
CA MET A 1 9.18 -17.16 28.05
C MET A 1 9.45 -16.79 26.59
N ALA A 2 8.50 -16.98 25.68
CA ALA A 2 8.64 -16.56 24.30
C ALA A 2 8.79 -15.02 24.24
N LYS A 3 9.61 -14.52 23.31
CA LYS A 3 9.74 -13.06 23.11
C LYS A 3 8.40 -12.50 22.61
N PRO A 4 7.94 -11.34 23.12
CA PRO A 4 6.68 -10.75 22.67
C PRO A 4 6.74 -10.46 21.15
N LYS A 5 5.65 -10.80 20.46
CA LYS A 5 5.48 -10.49 19.03
C LYS A 5 5.20 -8.99 18.91
N ARG A 6 6.22 -8.22 18.54
CA ARG A 6 6.12 -6.78 18.32
C ARG A 6 5.95 -6.47 16.84
N VAL A 7 5.05 -5.55 16.54
CA VAL A 7 4.90 -4.95 15.21
C VAL A 7 5.31 -3.48 15.30
N GLY A 8 6.17 -3.04 14.38
CA GLY A 8 6.48 -1.63 14.18
C GLY A 8 5.50 -1.01 13.19
N LEU A 9 4.89 0.12 13.52
CA LEU A 9 4.02 0.88 12.61
C LEU A 9 4.59 2.27 12.39
N ILE A 10 4.80 2.62 11.13
CA ILE A 10 5.18 3.97 10.69
C ILE A 10 3.95 4.59 10.04
N GLY A 11 3.38 5.60 10.70
CA GLY A 11 2.19 6.31 10.27
C GLY A 11 0.92 5.94 11.04
N ALA A 12 0.31 6.92 11.69
CA ALA A 12 -0.94 6.84 12.44
C ALA A 12 -2.14 7.42 11.65
N GLY A 13 -2.09 7.33 10.31
CA GLY A 13 -3.18 7.74 9.43
C GLY A 13 -4.30 6.70 9.33
N ALA A 14 -5.19 6.81 8.33
CA ALA A 14 -6.32 5.93 8.16
C ALA A 14 -5.93 4.45 8.08
N ILE A 15 -4.91 4.09 7.26
CA ILE A 15 -4.45 2.71 7.15
C ILE A 15 -3.83 2.21 8.46
N GLY A 16 -2.99 3.04 9.11
CA GLY A 16 -2.39 2.71 10.41
C GLY A 16 -3.45 2.48 11.49
N THR A 17 -4.54 3.25 11.47
CA THR A 17 -5.71 3.07 12.37
C THR A 17 -6.37 1.71 12.14
N VAL A 18 -6.70 1.38 10.89
CA VAL A 18 -7.36 0.09 10.56
C VAL A 18 -6.48 -1.11 10.93
N LEU A 19 -5.16 -1.02 10.69
CA LEU A 19 -4.19 -2.05 11.10
C LEU A 19 -4.18 -2.23 12.62
N SER A 20 -4.15 -1.12 13.36
CA SER A 20 -4.12 -1.15 14.83
C SER A 20 -5.43 -1.72 15.41
N GLU A 21 -6.57 -1.38 14.83
CA GLU A 21 -7.86 -1.96 15.19
C GLU A 21 -7.95 -3.45 14.87
N ALA A 22 -7.35 -3.90 13.76
CA ALA A 22 -7.29 -5.32 13.42
C ALA A 22 -6.45 -6.12 14.44
N ILE A 23 -5.34 -5.54 14.95
CA ILE A 23 -4.57 -6.10 16.05
C ILE A 23 -5.44 -6.20 17.30
N GLN A 24 -6.12 -5.11 17.68
CA GLN A 24 -7.00 -5.08 18.86
C GLN A 24 -8.12 -6.12 18.80
N ARG A 25 -8.65 -6.42 17.62
CA ARG A 25 -9.66 -7.45 17.39
C ARG A 25 -9.09 -8.89 17.39
N GLY A 26 -7.77 -9.04 17.55
CA GLY A 26 -7.12 -10.34 17.51
C GLY A 26 -6.99 -10.98 16.12
N LEU A 27 -7.20 -10.20 15.05
CA LEU A 27 -7.03 -10.67 13.67
C LEU A 27 -5.56 -10.84 13.30
N ILE A 28 -4.68 -10.11 13.99
CA ILE A 28 -3.23 -10.13 13.83
C ILE A 28 -2.60 -10.50 15.16
N PRO A 29 -1.75 -11.57 15.24
CA PRO A 29 -1.10 -11.96 16.45
C PRO A 29 0.03 -10.99 16.83
N CYS A 30 -0.28 -9.99 17.66
CA CYS A 30 0.64 -8.96 18.10
C CYS A 30 0.46 -8.68 19.60
N ASP A 31 1.55 -8.74 20.38
CA ASP A 31 1.53 -8.50 21.83
C ASP A 31 1.76 -7.00 22.17
N GLU A 32 2.52 -6.28 21.33
CA GLU A 32 2.84 -4.86 21.52
C GLU A 32 3.01 -4.17 20.16
N LEU A 33 2.35 -3.04 19.95
CA LEU A 33 2.56 -2.15 18.80
C LEU A 33 3.58 -1.07 19.15
N VAL A 34 4.62 -0.93 18.34
CA VAL A 34 5.58 0.18 18.42
C VAL A 34 5.23 1.18 17.33
N LEU A 35 4.68 2.33 17.72
CA LEU A 35 4.13 3.34 16.81
C LEU A 35 5.07 4.54 16.67
N TYR A 36 5.34 4.91 15.44
CA TYR A 36 6.01 6.15 15.07
C TYR A 36 5.17 6.94 14.07
N ASP A 37 4.95 8.21 14.34
CA ASP A 37 4.43 9.21 13.40
C ASP A 37 5.17 10.53 13.63
N THR A 38 5.42 11.30 12.58
CA THR A 38 6.01 12.64 12.67
C THR A 38 5.08 13.62 13.39
N ASP A 39 3.77 13.37 13.36
CA ASP A 39 2.75 14.06 14.15
C ASP A 39 2.47 13.28 15.44
N LEU A 40 3.14 13.71 16.53
CA LEU A 40 2.97 13.09 17.86
C LEU A 40 1.51 13.13 18.37
N GLN A 41 0.74 14.15 18.00
CA GLN A 41 -0.67 14.26 18.43
C GLN A 41 -1.51 13.19 17.75
N ARG A 42 -1.26 12.94 16.46
CA ARG A 42 -1.91 11.85 15.71
C ARG A 42 -1.57 10.48 16.31
N ALA A 43 -0.30 10.26 16.67
CA ALA A 43 0.12 9.01 17.32
C ALA A 43 -0.55 8.82 18.68
N LYS A 44 -0.64 9.88 19.50
CA LYS A 44 -1.35 9.84 20.78
C LYS A 44 -2.83 9.56 20.61
N HIS A 45 -3.49 10.27 19.69
CA HIS A 45 -4.92 10.07 19.41
C HIS A 45 -5.23 8.62 18.97
N LEU A 46 -4.37 8.02 18.14
CA LEU A 46 -4.51 6.62 17.79
C LEU A 46 -4.33 5.71 19.01
N LYS A 47 -3.26 5.92 19.80
CA LYS A 47 -3.00 5.14 21.02
C LYS A 47 -4.19 5.18 21.98
N ASP A 48 -4.78 6.36 22.20
CA ASP A 48 -5.88 6.56 23.16
C ASP A 48 -7.18 5.82 22.77
N LYS A 49 -7.32 5.46 21.50
CA LYS A 49 -8.43 4.63 20.99
C LYS A 49 -8.23 3.13 21.19
N LEU A 50 -7.03 2.72 21.58
CA LEU A 50 -6.65 1.31 21.62
C LEU A 50 -6.51 0.82 23.06
N SER A 51 -7.03 -0.38 23.32
CA SER A 51 -7.03 -1.01 24.65
C SER A 51 -5.94 -2.10 24.80
N PHE A 52 -5.05 -2.24 23.82
CA PHE A 52 -3.91 -3.15 23.89
C PHE A 52 -2.57 -2.38 24.00
N PRO A 53 -1.43 -3.03 24.31
CA PRO A 53 -0.16 -2.34 24.52
C PRO A 53 0.36 -1.61 23.30
N VAL A 54 0.42 -0.27 23.34
CA VAL A 54 0.98 0.60 22.31
C VAL A 54 2.08 1.47 22.89
N LYS A 55 3.26 1.43 22.29
CA LYS A 55 4.41 2.25 22.63
C LYS A 55 4.72 3.25 21.54
N ILE A 56 4.51 4.53 21.80
CA ILE A 56 4.93 5.62 20.89
C ILE A 56 6.43 5.82 21.03
N VAL A 57 7.11 6.05 19.92
CA VAL A 57 8.53 6.38 19.84
C VAL A 57 8.75 7.62 18.99
N ASP A 58 9.87 8.33 19.22
CA ASP A 58 10.10 9.67 18.67
C ASP A 58 10.78 9.66 17.30
N ASN A 59 11.38 8.52 16.90
CA ASN A 59 12.09 8.40 15.64
C ASN A 59 12.26 6.93 15.22
N ILE A 60 12.73 6.73 13.98
CA ILE A 60 12.95 5.39 13.41
C ILE A 60 13.99 4.59 14.18
N ASP A 61 15.05 5.21 14.66
CA ASP A 61 16.10 4.49 15.41
C ASP A 61 15.54 3.92 16.73
N ALA A 62 14.68 4.69 17.41
CA ALA A 62 13.97 4.23 18.59
C ALA A 62 12.96 3.11 18.30
N LEU A 63 12.31 3.14 17.10
CA LEU A 63 11.44 2.05 16.65
C LEU A 63 12.26 0.77 16.43
N LEU A 64 13.36 0.84 15.70
CA LEU A 64 14.27 -0.27 15.42
C LEU A 64 14.89 -0.86 16.69
N ALA A 65 15.24 0.00 17.67
CA ALA A 65 15.77 -0.42 18.97
C ALA A 65 14.79 -1.30 19.78
N LYS A 66 13.47 -1.26 19.47
CA LYS A 66 12.46 -2.15 20.08
C LYS A 66 12.46 -3.55 19.47
N LYS A 67 13.22 -3.77 18.40
CA LYS A 67 13.35 -5.05 17.70
C LYS A 67 11.98 -5.66 17.34
N PRO A 68 11.14 -4.96 16.57
CA PRO A 68 9.89 -5.52 16.10
C PRO A 68 10.19 -6.73 15.18
N LYS A 69 9.29 -7.71 15.14
CA LYS A 69 9.40 -8.86 14.21
C LYS A 69 9.17 -8.38 12.76
N ILE A 70 8.24 -7.45 12.58
CA ILE A 70 7.88 -6.86 11.28
C ILE A 70 7.65 -5.37 11.47
N ILE A 71 8.01 -4.58 10.46
CA ILE A 71 7.67 -3.16 10.36
C ILE A 71 6.68 -2.98 9.20
N ILE A 72 5.62 -2.21 9.42
CA ILE A 72 4.73 -1.79 8.37
C ILE A 72 4.77 -0.27 8.21
N GLU A 73 5.04 0.18 7.00
CA GLU A 73 4.99 1.59 6.61
C GLU A 73 3.61 1.89 6.01
N ALA A 74 2.88 2.82 6.61
CA ALA A 74 1.56 3.31 6.19
C ALA A 74 1.48 4.84 6.27
N ALA A 75 2.55 5.54 5.91
CA ALA A 75 2.69 6.99 6.01
C ALA A 75 2.72 7.68 4.63
N SER A 76 3.85 7.61 3.91
CA SER A 76 3.99 8.27 2.60
C SER A 76 5.23 7.79 1.83
N GLN A 77 5.26 8.05 0.50
CA GLN A 77 6.44 7.80 -0.32
C GLN A 77 7.68 8.56 0.17
N GLN A 78 7.49 9.77 0.71
CA GLN A 78 8.58 10.56 1.30
C GLN A 78 9.13 9.90 2.56
N ALA A 79 8.28 9.33 3.41
CA ALA A 79 8.71 8.59 4.58
C ALA A 79 9.52 7.34 4.19
N VAL A 80 9.07 6.60 3.18
CA VAL A 80 9.83 5.46 2.64
C VAL A 80 11.21 5.94 2.18
N ALA A 81 11.28 6.97 1.33
CA ALA A 81 12.54 7.49 0.81
C ALA A 81 13.50 7.96 1.92
N ALA A 82 12.98 8.58 2.98
CA ALA A 82 13.77 9.07 4.10
C ALA A 82 14.35 7.96 4.99
N TYR A 83 13.68 6.82 5.07
CA TYR A 83 14.05 5.76 6.03
C TYR A 83 14.52 4.48 5.37
N PHE A 84 14.47 4.37 4.06
CA PHE A 84 14.68 3.12 3.29
C PHE A 84 15.99 2.42 3.64
N ASP A 85 17.11 3.13 3.59
CA ASP A 85 18.44 2.56 3.88
C ASP A 85 18.54 2.04 5.32
N LYS A 86 18.00 2.78 6.29
CA LYS A 86 17.96 2.36 7.69
C LYS A 86 17.11 1.10 7.89
N LEU A 87 15.95 1.06 7.21
CA LEU A 87 15.06 -0.08 7.27
C LEU A 87 15.71 -1.32 6.64
N LEU A 88 16.37 -1.18 5.48
CA LEU A 88 17.11 -2.29 4.84
C LEU A 88 18.24 -2.83 5.73
N ALA A 89 18.98 -1.93 6.40
CA ALA A 89 20.09 -2.31 7.27
C ALA A 89 19.64 -3.03 8.54
N ALA A 90 18.36 -2.94 8.91
CA ALA A 90 17.84 -3.50 10.16
C ALA A 90 17.61 -5.01 10.13
N ASP A 91 17.71 -5.66 8.96
CA ASP A 91 17.46 -7.10 8.75
C ASP A 91 16.11 -7.60 9.32
N ILE A 92 15.07 -6.78 9.13
CA ILE A 92 13.69 -7.00 9.59
C ILE A 92 12.78 -7.05 8.37
N ASP A 93 11.74 -7.89 8.39
CA ASP A 93 10.70 -7.88 7.36
C ASP A 93 9.91 -6.57 7.38
N ILE A 94 9.74 -5.97 6.22
CA ILE A 94 9.11 -4.66 6.08
C ILE A 94 8.00 -4.71 5.04
N ILE A 95 6.81 -4.28 5.45
CA ILE A 95 5.68 -4.10 4.54
C ILE A 95 5.61 -2.63 4.16
N ILE A 96 5.67 -2.33 2.87
CA ILE A 96 5.59 -0.96 2.33
C ILE A 96 4.22 -0.77 1.66
N MET A 97 3.40 0.14 2.21
CA MET A 97 2.13 0.55 1.60
C MET A 97 2.34 1.62 0.52
N SER A 98 3.32 2.47 0.70
CA SER A 98 3.64 3.57 -0.22
C SER A 98 4.52 3.06 -1.38
N THR A 99 3.99 2.08 -2.11
CA THR A 99 4.70 1.31 -3.16
C THR A 99 5.26 2.17 -4.29
N GLY A 100 4.70 3.36 -4.52
CA GLY A 100 5.25 4.32 -5.49
C GLY A 100 6.71 4.67 -5.26
N ALA A 101 7.18 4.69 -4.02
CA ALA A 101 8.58 4.93 -3.69
C ALA A 101 9.49 3.82 -4.23
N LEU A 102 9.04 2.56 -4.21
CA LEU A 102 9.82 1.40 -4.64
C LEU A 102 10.11 1.39 -6.14
N LEU A 103 9.35 2.13 -6.96
CA LEU A 103 9.65 2.27 -8.40
C LEU A 103 10.97 3.01 -8.67
N ASN A 104 11.38 3.87 -7.75
CA ASN A 104 12.63 4.62 -7.83
C ASN A 104 13.76 3.97 -7.01
N LEU A 105 13.45 3.51 -5.81
CA LEU A 105 14.42 2.92 -4.88
C LEU A 105 14.74 1.46 -5.22
N GLY A 106 13.81 0.76 -5.87
CA GLY A 106 13.90 -0.68 -6.11
C GLY A 106 13.46 -1.49 -4.88
N ILE A 107 13.39 -2.81 -5.07
CA ILE A 107 13.21 -3.78 -3.99
C ILE A 107 14.59 -4.33 -3.67
N GLY A 108 15.31 -3.69 -2.78
CA GLY A 108 16.72 -4.01 -2.48
C GLY A 108 16.94 -5.30 -1.68
N SER A 109 15.85 -5.95 -1.22
CA SER A 109 15.92 -7.12 -0.33
C SER A 109 14.68 -7.99 -0.44
N SER A 110 14.82 -9.30 -0.24
CA SER A 110 13.70 -10.24 -0.09
C SER A 110 12.84 -9.98 1.15
N ARG A 111 13.30 -9.15 2.07
CA ARG A 111 12.55 -8.72 3.25
C ARG A 111 11.61 -7.53 2.99
N ILE A 112 11.65 -6.96 1.79
CA ILE A 112 10.70 -5.92 1.38
C ILE A 112 9.46 -6.57 0.78
N HIS A 113 8.35 -6.41 1.45
CA HIS A 113 7.04 -6.88 1.04
C HIS A 113 6.12 -5.71 0.71
N PHE A 114 5.19 -5.92 -0.17
CA PHE A 114 4.12 -4.95 -0.45
C PHE A 114 2.80 -5.71 -0.69
N PRO A 115 1.70 -5.21 -0.12
CA PRO A 115 0.40 -5.85 -0.30
C PRO A 115 -0.15 -5.60 -1.70
N SER A 116 -1.17 -6.35 -2.08
CA SER A 116 -1.87 -6.13 -3.35
C SER A 116 -2.57 -4.76 -3.44
N GLY A 117 -2.80 -4.12 -2.29
CA GLY A 117 -3.49 -2.83 -2.24
C GLY A 117 -4.96 -2.97 -2.60
N ALA A 118 -5.43 -2.11 -3.50
CA ALA A 118 -6.83 -2.07 -3.95
C ALA A 118 -7.13 -2.99 -5.15
N ILE A 119 -6.20 -3.87 -5.53
CA ILE A 119 -6.33 -4.83 -6.64
C ILE A 119 -6.02 -6.25 -6.16
N GLY A 120 -6.18 -7.23 -7.05
CA GLY A 120 -5.87 -8.64 -6.78
C GLY A 120 -5.37 -9.35 -8.04
N GLY A 121 -5.26 -10.70 -7.99
CA GLY A 121 -4.80 -11.52 -9.12
C GLY A 121 -3.32 -11.32 -9.45
N LEU A 122 -2.53 -10.78 -8.51
CA LEU A 122 -1.11 -10.48 -8.73
C LEU A 122 -0.29 -11.74 -8.99
N ASP A 123 -0.70 -12.89 -8.47
CA ASP A 123 -0.13 -14.21 -8.73
C ASP A 123 -0.25 -14.60 -10.21
N ALA A 124 -1.45 -14.44 -10.81
CA ALA A 124 -1.68 -14.68 -12.23
C ALA A 124 -0.87 -13.71 -13.11
N LEU A 125 -0.84 -12.43 -12.74
CA LEU A 125 -0.11 -11.38 -13.46
C LEU A 125 1.40 -11.60 -13.41
N SER A 126 1.96 -11.95 -12.24
CA SER A 126 3.38 -12.28 -12.11
C SER A 126 3.76 -13.54 -12.87
N SER A 127 2.89 -14.55 -12.88
CA SER A 127 3.09 -15.77 -13.67
C SER A 127 3.12 -15.50 -15.17
N ALA A 128 2.22 -14.65 -15.69
CA ALA A 128 2.25 -14.22 -17.08
C ALA A 128 3.53 -13.43 -17.41
N ALA A 129 4.02 -12.61 -16.48
CA ALA A 129 5.25 -11.83 -16.65
C ALA A 129 6.50 -12.70 -16.79
N LEU A 130 6.53 -13.92 -16.25
CA LEU A 130 7.66 -14.87 -16.41
C LEU A 130 7.83 -15.32 -17.88
N VAL A 131 6.73 -15.45 -18.61
CA VAL A 131 6.74 -15.87 -20.02
C VAL A 131 6.91 -14.67 -20.96
N GLY A 132 6.51 -13.49 -20.49
CA GLY A 132 6.45 -12.26 -21.23
C GLY A 132 5.02 -11.77 -21.40
N VAL A 133 4.86 -10.46 -21.43
CA VAL A 133 3.58 -9.76 -21.59
C VAL A 133 3.68 -8.85 -22.79
N ASP A 134 2.78 -9.00 -23.75
CA ASP A 134 2.72 -8.17 -24.96
C ASP A 134 2.25 -6.76 -24.62
N GLU A 135 1.20 -6.66 -23.79
CA GLU A 135 0.60 -5.40 -23.39
C GLU A 135 -0.05 -5.53 -22.01
N ILE A 136 0.11 -4.50 -21.18
CA ILE A 136 -0.60 -4.35 -19.92
C ILE A 136 -1.02 -2.90 -19.70
N THR A 137 -2.30 -2.70 -19.38
CA THR A 137 -2.88 -1.39 -19.12
C THR A 137 -3.67 -1.42 -17.81
N LEU A 138 -3.44 -0.44 -16.96
CA LEU A 138 -4.25 -0.14 -15.78
C LEU A 138 -5.10 1.09 -16.08
N ILE A 139 -6.41 0.96 -16.00
CA ILE A 139 -7.36 2.07 -16.09
C ILE A 139 -7.94 2.27 -14.69
N THR A 140 -7.77 3.47 -14.15
CA THR A 140 -8.30 3.85 -12.84
C THR A 140 -9.37 4.92 -13.00
N HIS A 141 -10.59 4.59 -12.65
CA HIS A 141 -11.68 5.54 -12.52
C HIS A 141 -11.82 5.97 -11.07
N LYS A 142 -11.94 7.26 -10.85
CA LYS A 142 -12.20 7.86 -9.53
C LYS A 142 -13.37 8.83 -9.62
N PRO A 143 -14.22 8.90 -8.59
CA PRO A 143 -15.28 9.90 -8.51
C PRO A 143 -14.70 11.32 -8.69
N SER A 144 -15.31 12.13 -9.53
CA SER A 144 -14.80 13.49 -9.86
C SER A 144 -14.55 14.32 -8.62
N LYS A 145 -15.43 14.24 -7.61
CA LYS A 145 -15.31 14.95 -6.32
C LYS A 145 -14.03 14.56 -5.56
N THR A 146 -13.62 13.30 -5.62
CA THR A 146 -12.38 12.83 -4.96
C THR A 146 -11.13 13.44 -5.59
N LEU A 147 -11.19 13.75 -6.88
CA LEU A 147 -10.12 14.41 -7.63
C LEU A 147 -10.23 15.94 -7.64
N GLY A 148 -11.22 16.53 -6.95
CA GLY A 148 -11.49 17.97 -6.97
C GLY A 148 -11.85 18.48 -8.36
N LYS A 149 -12.62 17.68 -9.13
CA LYS A 149 -13.06 17.99 -10.50
C LYS A 149 -14.56 18.17 -10.57
N ASP A 150 -15.00 19.08 -11.46
CA ASP A 150 -16.42 19.40 -11.70
C ASP A 150 -16.89 18.98 -13.10
N ASN A 151 -16.22 17.98 -13.69
CA ASN A 151 -16.60 17.46 -15.00
C ASN A 151 -17.95 16.74 -14.94
N THR A 152 -18.76 16.91 -16.00
CA THR A 152 -20.07 16.28 -16.16
C THR A 152 -20.02 14.97 -16.94
N GLU A 153 -18.91 14.74 -17.66
CA GLU A 153 -18.62 13.53 -18.42
C GLU A 153 -17.26 12.95 -17.98
N PRO A 154 -16.98 11.67 -18.20
CA PRO A 154 -15.67 11.09 -17.89
C PRO A 154 -14.53 11.84 -18.57
N LEU A 155 -13.51 12.23 -17.79
CA LEU A 155 -12.39 13.03 -18.26
C LEU A 155 -11.07 12.30 -17.96
N ILE A 156 -10.27 12.07 -19.00
CA ILE A 156 -8.91 11.52 -18.81
C ILE A 156 -8.02 12.62 -18.20
N ILE A 157 -7.57 12.37 -16.98
CA ILE A 157 -6.68 13.27 -16.21
C ILE A 157 -5.22 12.99 -16.54
N TYR A 158 -4.90 11.72 -16.83
CA TYR A 158 -3.54 11.28 -17.11
C TYR A 158 -3.56 10.05 -18.02
N GLU A 159 -2.62 10.03 -18.94
CA GLU A 159 -2.25 8.86 -19.72
C GLU A 159 -0.72 8.80 -19.85
N GLY A 160 -0.12 7.64 -19.58
CA GLY A 160 1.32 7.46 -19.62
C GLY A 160 1.75 6.15 -18.97
N TYR A 161 2.93 6.12 -18.35
CA TYR A 161 3.44 4.92 -17.70
C TYR A 161 3.42 5.03 -16.16
N ALA A 162 3.35 3.88 -15.50
CA ALA A 162 3.22 3.78 -14.04
C ALA A 162 4.31 4.55 -13.27
N LYS A 163 5.55 4.55 -13.74
CA LYS A 163 6.65 5.24 -13.08
C LYS A 163 6.46 6.76 -13.07
N GLU A 164 6.07 7.33 -14.21
CA GLU A 164 5.81 8.77 -14.35
C GLU A 164 4.53 9.15 -13.59
N ALA A 165 3.50 8.31 -13.65
CA ALA A 165 2.27 8.49 -12.90
C ALA A 165 2.54 8.56 -11.39
N ALA A 166 3.37 7.66 -10.84
CA ALA A 166 3.72 7.64 -9.42
C ALA A 166 4.49 8.88 -8.96
N GLN A 167 5.30 9.47 -9.83
CA GLN A 167 5.99 10.73 -9.55
C GLN A 167 5.04 11.93 -9.57
N ARG A 168 4.11 11.96 -10.53
CA ARG A 168 3.18 13.08 -10.72
C ARG A 168 2.03 13.07 -9.71
N PHE A 169 1.58 11.87 -9.30
CA PHE A 169 0.45 11.67 -8.40
C PHE A 169 0.82 10.73 -7.23
N PRO A 170 1.75 11.11 -6.35
CA PRO A 170 2.32 10.20 -5.34
C PRO A 170 1.31 9.64 -4.33
N LYS A 171 0.18 10.32 -4.13
CA LYS A 171 -0.86 9.87 -3.20
C LYS A 171 -1.82 8.85 -3.83
N GLU A 172 -2.01 8.91 -5.16
CA GLU A 172 -3.03 8.16 -5.88
C GLU A 172 -2.51 6.92 -6.60
N MET A 173 -1.18 6.81 -6.78
CA MET A 173 -0.58 5.86 -7.73
C MET A 173 0.06 4.62 -7.11
N ASN A 174 -0.22 4.30 -5.86
CA ASN A 174 0.29 3.07 -5.25
C ASN A 174 -0.21 1.80 -5.96
N VAL A 175 -1.44 1.78 -6.48
CA VAL A 175 -1.96 0.65 -7.28
C VAL A 175 -1.15 0.44 -8.56
N ALA A 176 -0.87 1.51 -9.31
CA ALA A 176 -0.06 1.44 -10.53
C ALA A 176 1.37 0.98 -10.22
N ALA A 177 1.93 1.45 -9.11
CA ALA A 177 3.24 1.05 -8.65
C ALA A 177 3.29 -0.43 -8.25
N THR A 178 2.32 -0.89 -7.48
CA THR A 178 2.19 -2.31 -7.09
C THR A 178 2.12 -3.20 -8.33
N LEU A 179 1.27 -2.85 -9.30
CA LEU A 179 1.17 -3.60 -10.55
C LEU A 179 2.51 -3.62 -11.33
N ALA A 180 3.15 -2.46 -11.48
CA ALA A 180 4.44 -2.37 -12.18
C ALA A 180 5.56 -3.13 -11.48
N LEU A 181 5.57 -3.17 -10.15
CA LEU A 181 6.51 -3.99 -9.37
C LEU A 181 6.27 -5.49 -9.57
N THR A 182 5.00 -5.89 -9.66
CA THR A 182 4.58 -7.30 -9.85
C THR A 182 4.98 -7.85 -11.20
N VAL A 183 4.85 -7.04 -12.27
CA VAL A 183 5.08 -7.51 -13.65
C VAL A 183 6.42 -7.11 -14.24
N LYS A 184 7.40 -6.69 -13.42
CA LYS A 184 8.74 -6.34 -13.93
C LYS A 184 9.30 -7.45 -14.82
N PRO A 185 10.00 -7.08 -15.91
CA PRO A 185 10.40 -5.73 -16.36
C PRO A 185 9.38 -5.02 -17.27
N VAL A 186 8.15 -5.50 -17.38
CA VAL A 186 7.14 -4.98 -18.30
C VAL A 186 6.70 -3.56 -17.88
N LYS A 187 6.60 -2.66 -18.85
CA LYS A 187 6.11 -1.29 -18.62
C LYS A 187 4.59 -1.27 -18.60
N VAL A 188 3.99 -0.88 -17.48
CA VAL A 188 2.55 -0.74 -17.32
C VAL A 188 2.07 0.60 -17.85
N LYS A 189 1.17 0.59 -18.85
CA LYS A 189 0.41 1.77 -19.27
C LYS A 189 -0.64 2.10 -18.22
N VAL A 190 -0.88 3.37 -17.95
CA VAL A 190 -1.82 3.86 -16.94
C VAL A 190 -2.69 4.95 -17.52
N GLN A 191 -4.00 4.83 -17.30
CA GLN A 191 -4.97 5.91 -17.49
C GLN A 191 -5.65 6.22 -16.16
N ILE A 192 -5.81 7.52 -15.86
CA ILE A 192 -6.58 8.01 -14.71
C ILE A 192 -7.75 8.79 -15.27
N ILE A 193 -8.95 8.41 -14.90
CA ILE A 193 -10.19 8.98 -15.37
C ILE A 193 -10.96 9.57 -14.19
N SER A 194 -11.29 10.85 -14.27
CA SER A 194 -12.27 11.50 -13.41
C SER A 194 -13.65 11.17 -13.95
N ASP A 195 -14.44 10.41 -13.19
CA ASP A 195 -15.75 9.95 -13.64
C ASP A 195 -16.85 10.43 -12.69
N PRO A 196 -17.76 11.31 -13.15
CA PRO A 196 -18.86 11.83 -12.33
C PRO A 196 -19.96 10.80 -12.06
N ASN A 197 -20.00 9.71 -12.85
CA ASN A 197 -21.09 8.72 -12.83
C ASN A 197 -20.84 7.60 -11.82
N ILE A 198 -19.65 7.52 -11.20
CA ILE A 198 -19.29 6.46 -10.26
C ILE A 198 -19.21 6.98 -8.82
N LYS A 199 -19.41 6.07 -7.87
CA LYS A 199 -19.22 6.34 -6.43
C LYS A 199 -18.01 5.62 -5.85
N GLN A 200 -17.56 4.57 -6.51
CA GLN A 200 -16.47 3.69 -6.09
C GLN A 200 -15.19 3.99 -6.87
N ASN A 201 -14.03 3.79 -6.25
CA ASN A 201 -12.79 3.72 -6.98
C ASN A 201 -12.76 2.41 -7.77
N THR A 202 -12.62 2.48 -9.10
CA THR A 202 -12.58 1.30 -9.97
C THR A 202 -11.21 1.20 -10.62
N HIS A 203 -10.62 0.02 -10.57
CA HIS A 203 -9.36 -0.32 -11.21
C HIS A 203 -9.60 -1.46 -12.19
N GLU A 204 -9.28 -1.26 -13.46
CA GLU A 204 -9.34 -2.27 -14.50
C GLU A 204 -7.94 -2.58 -15.00
N ILE A 205 -7.62 -3.87 -15.05
CA ILE A 205 -6.33 -4.36 -15.56
C ILE A 205 -6.62 -5.19 -16.80
N HIS A 206 -6.09 -4.76 -17.93
CA HIS A 206 -6.13 -5.47 -19.19
C HIS A 206 -4.73 -5.95 -19.50
N ILE A 207 -4.58 -7.27 -19.70
CA ILE A 207 -3.31 -7.88 -20.07
C ILE A 207 -3.48 -8.77 -21.29
N LYS A 208 -2.53 -8.68 -22.22
CA LYS A 208 -2.36 -9.60 -23.33
C LYS A 208 -0.98 -10.24 -23.22
N TRP A 209 -0.93 -11.55 -23.30
CA TRP A 209 0.28 -12.33 -23.18
C TRP A 209 0.25 -13.51 -24.17
N PRO A 210 1.33 -14.25 -24.44
CA PRO A 210 1.39 -15.25 -25.51
C PRO A 210 0.32 -16.34 -25.44
N TYR A 211 -0.22 -16.64 -24.25
CA TYR A 211 -1.20 -17.71 -24.07
C TYR A 211 -2.62 -17.21 -23.84
N GLY A 212 -2.89 -15.91 -23.99
CA GLY A 212 -4.26 -15.41 -23.86
C GLY A 212 -4.37 -13.97 -23.40
N LYS A 213 -5.52 -13.68 -22.80
CA LYS A 213 -5.85 -12.36 -22.26
C LYS A 213 -6.45 -12.51 -20.86
N MET A 214 -6.20 -11.54 -19.99
CA MET A 214 -6.88 -11.42 -18.71
C MET A 214 -7.49 -10.03 -18.60
N HIS A 215 -8.66 -9.96 -18.01
CA HIS A 215 -9.32 -8.73 -17.61
C HIS A 215 -9.75 -8.88 -16.16
N LEU A 216 -9.23 -8.00 -15.30
CA LEU A 216 -9.58 -7.95 -13.89
C LEU A 216 -10.17 -6.58 -13.58
N GLN A 217 -11.26 -6.55 -12.81
CA GLN A 217 -11.92 -5.32 -12.40
C GLN A 217 -12.15 -5.35 -10.89
N PHE A 218 -11.81 -4.25 -10.23
CA PHE A 218 -11.95 -4.06 -8.79
C PHE A 218 -12.67 -2.73 -8.54
N ALA A 219 -13.92 -2.80 -8.11
CA ALA A 219 -14.70 -1.66 -7.67
C ALA A 219 -14.73 -1.66 -6.15
N ASN A 220 -14.11 -0.67 -5.52
CA ASN A 220 -13.95 -0.59 -4.08
C ASN A 220 -14.57 0.69 -3.53
N ASP A 221 -15.32 0.56 -2.44
CA ASP A 221 -15.75 1.73 -1.68
C ASP A 221 -14.53 2.48 -1.14
N PRO A 222 -14.58 3.80 -1.15
CA PRO A 222 -13.61 4.61 -0.45
C PRO A 222 -13.58 4.27 1.04
N HIS A 223 -12.40 4.33 1.65
CA HIS A 223 -12.31 4.16 3.11
C HIS A 223 -13.05 5.32 3.80
N PRO A 224 -13.88 5.07 4.83
CA PRO A 224 -14.69 6.11 5.49
C PRO A 224 -13.86 7.31 5.96
N ASP A 225 -12.69 7.06 6.55
CA ASP A 225 -11.81 8.10 7.10
C ASP A 225 -10.79 8.65 6.08
N ASN A 226 -10.72 8.07 4.87
CA ASN A 226 -9.83 8.52 3.80
C ASN A 226 -10.40 8.19 2.42
N PRO A 227 -11.23 9.05 1.85
CA PRO A 227 -11.87 8.83 0.55
C PRO A 227 -10.91 8.64 -0.63
N HIS A 228 -9.65 9.01 -0.49
CA HIS A 228 -8.61 8.80 -1.52
C HIS A 228 -8.09 7.35 -1.56
N THR A 229 -8.41 6.54 -0.54
CA THR A 229 -7.93 5.15 -0.39
C THR A 229 -9.11 4.19 -0.41
N SER A 230 -9.00 3.11 -1.18
CA SER A 230 -9.96 2.00 -1.16
C SER A 230 -9.84 1.20 0.14
N ALA A 231 -10.97 0.76 0.71
CA ALA A 231 -10.96 -0.04 1.93
C ALA A 231 -10.13 -1.33 1.79
N LEU A 232 -10.17 -1.98 0.61
CA LEU A 232 -9.40 -3.21 0.33
C LEU A 232 -7.91 -3.02 0.54
N ALA A 233 -7.35 -1.81 0.34
CA ALA A 233 -5.93 -1.57 0.52
C ALA A 233 -5.46 -1.82 1.96
N ALA A 234 -6.24 -1.40 2.96
CA ALA A 234 -5.93 -1.69 4.36
C ALA A 234 -6.07 -3.18 4.68
N TRP A 235 -7.12 -3.83 4.17
CA TRP A 235 -7.35 -5.26 4.39
C TRP A 235 -6.29 -6.15 3.73
N SER A 236 -5.77 -5.77 2.57
CA SER A 236 -4.65 -6.48 1.93
C SER A 236 -3.37 -6.42 2.76
N ALA A 237 -3.12 -5.29 3.43
CA ALA A 237 -2.00 -5.13 4.35
C ALA A 237 -2.16 -5.97 5.62
N ILE A 238 -3.37 -6.01 6.19
CA ILE A 238 -3.71 -6.87 7.33
C ILE A 238 -3.44 -8.34 6.99
N ASN A 239 -3.91 -8.80 5.84
CA ASN A 239 -3.72 -10.18 5.39
C ASN A 239 -2.22 -10.52 5.23
N LEU A 240 -1.45 -9.65 4.58
CA LEU A 240 -0.02 -9.86 4.42
C LEU A 240 0.72 -9.86 5.76
N LEU A 241 0.42 -8.90 6.64
CA LEU A 241 1.03 -8.81 7.97
C LEU A 241 0.73 -10.08 8.80
N LYS A 242 -0.52 -10.55 8.78
CA LYS A 242 -0.92 -11.81 9.43
C LYS A 242 -0.10 -12.98 8.90
N THR A 243 -0.05 -13.16 7.58
CA THR A 243 0.70 -14.25 6.93
C THR A 243 2.16 -14.27 7.37
N LEU A 244 2.84 -13.12 7.33
CA LEU A 244 4.26 -13.01 7.72
C LEU A 244 4.51 -13.21 9.23
N LEU A 245 3.52 -12.98 10.08
CA LEU A 245 3.65 -13.22 11.53
C LEU A 245 3.36 -14.69 11.94
N GLU A 246 2.63 -15.43 11.09
CA GLU A 246 2.29 -16.83 11.31
C GLU A 246 3.37 -17.79 10.79
N THR A 247 4.24 -17.30 9.88
CA THR A 247 5.45 -18.01 9.44
C THR A 247 6.62 -17.77 10.40
#